data_5aa002ea49e9ee0b5c4eaf646ed6a0fc
#
_entry.id   5aa002ea49e9ee0b5c4eaf646ed6a0fc
#
_cell.length_a   1.000
_cell.length_b   1.000
_cell.length_c   1.000
_cell.angle_alpha   90.00
_cell.angle_beta   90.00
_cell.angle_gamma   90.00
#
_symmetry.space_group_name_H-M   'P 1'
#
loop_
_entity.id
_entity.type
_entity.pdbx_description
1 polymer ?
#
loop_
_entity_poly.entity_id
_entity_poly.type
_entity_poly.pdbx_seq_one_letter_code
_entity_poly.pdbx_strand_id
1 'polypeptide(L)'
;NILLRSKIIKTFRDKMDELGFTEIQTPILANSSPEGARDYLVPSRLNPGEFYALPQAPQQFKQLLMVGGFNKYYQIAPCFRDEDPRADRAPGEFYQLDFEMSFATQEDVFKVIENVVPSTFEKFSTWKADEGPFKRIPYKEAMEKYGIDKPDLRNPLIIQDATQIFENSEFKAFAGKTIKMIVVPNGAEQGRKFFDKMTDFAIQECEAKGLAWTKFEKDGSIQGGISKFITEEMKERLQKEYGVKENSALFFIADEFAKAQKIAGLVRIELGKRYDLLEKDVFRFCFIVDFPMYELSDEGTIDFNHNPFSMPQGGMEALETMDPLDILAYQFDLV
;
A
#
# COMPACT_ATOMS: atom_id res chain seq x y z
N ASN A 1 -13.93 6.12 22.78
CA ASN A 1 -13.14 5.07 22.10
C ASN A 1 -13.26 3.69 22.77
N ILE A 2 -13.17 3.54 24.14
CA ILE A 2 -13.20 2.24 24.83
C ILE A 2 -14.48 1.45 24.53
N LEU A 3 -15.66 2.10 24.66
CA LEU A 3 -16.94 1.45 24.34
C LEU A 3 -17.07 1.08 22.86
N LEU A 4 -16.55 1.92 21.95
CA LEU A 4 -16.54 1.63 20.53
C LEU A 4 -15.67 0.41 20.24
N ARG A 5 -14.45 0.36 20.78
CA ARG A 5 -13.54 -0.80 20.66
C ARG A 5 -14.21 -2.10 21.13
N SER A 6 -14.87 -2.07 22.28
CA SER A 6 -15.59 -3.24 22.81
C SER A 6 -16.67 -3.75 21.84
N LYS A 7 -17.43 -2.81 21.24
CA LYS A 7 -18.47 -3.14 20.27
C LYS A 7 -17.90 -3.69 18.95
N ILE A 8 -16.76 -3.12 18.46
CA ILE A 8 -16.06 -3.62 17.27
C ILE A 8 -15.57 -5.04 17.49
N ILE A 9 -14.90 -5.31 18.62
CA ILE A 9 -14.41 -6.66 18.96
C ILE A 9 -15.58 -7.66 19.03
N LYS A 10 -16.70 -7.27 19.65
CA LYS A 10 -17.89 -8.13 19.66
C LYS A 10 -18.38 -8.42 18.24
N THR A 11 -18.39 -7.42 17.37
CA THR A 11 -18.84 -7.61 15.99
C THR A 11 -17.93 -8.56 15.22
N PHE A 12 -16.60 -8.46 15.42
CA PHE A 12 -15.67 -9.43 14.84
C PHE A 12 -15.98 -10.86 15.31
N ARG A 13 -16.20 -11.07 16.61
CA ARG A 13 -16.58 -12.39 17.13
C ARG A 13 -17.86 -12.92 16.50
N ASP A 14 -18.92 -12.10 16.51
CA ASP A 14 -20.21 -12.48 15.93
C ASP A 14 -20.05 -12.91 14.45
N LYS A 15 -19.26 -12.16 13.67
CA LYS A 15 -19.01 -12.45 12.25
C LYS A 15 -18.15 -13.68 12.02
N MET A 16 -17.10 -13.87 12.81
CA MET A 16 -16.24 -15.05 12.69
C MET A 16 -17.01 -16.32 13.08
N ASP A 17 -17.85 -16.27 14.13
CA ASP A 17 -18.72 -17.36 14.53
C ASP A 17 -19.75 -17.72 13.44
N GLU A 18 -20.38 -16.70 12.82
CA GLU A 18 -21.30 -16.88 11.66
C GLU A 18 -20.62 -17.59 10.48
N LEU A 19 -19.32 -17.35 10.26
CA LEU A 19 -18.51 -17.98 9.23
C LEU A 19 -17.97 -19.37 9.62
N GLY A 20 -18.31 -19.84 10.82
CA GLY A 20 -17.96 -21.18 11.31
C GLY A 20 -16.51 -21.28 11.82
N PHE A 21 -15.91 -20.19 12.23
CA PHE A 21 -14.62 -20.21 12.92
C PHE A 21 -14.79 -20.48 14.41
N THR A 22 -13.76 -21.09 15.01
CA THR A 22 -13.69 -21.34 16.45
C THR A 22 -12.70 -20.38 17.12
N GLU A 23 -13.13 -19.61 18.12
CA GLU A 23 -12.23 -18.77 18.89
C GLU A 23 -11.38 -19.63 19.84
N ILE A 24 -10.06 -19.56 19.71
CA ILE A 24 -9.12 -20.28 20.56
C ILE A 24 -8.05 -19.31 21.04
N GLN A 25 -7.92 -19.17 22.37
CA GLN A 25 -6.85 -18.38 22.97
C GLN A 25 -5.58 -19.21 23.09
N THR A 26 -4.47 -18.63 22.65
CA THR A 26 -3.14 -19.25 22.69
C THR A 26 -2.33 -18.74 23.88
N PRO A 27 -1.28 -19.47 24.35
CA PRO A 27 -0.41 -19.02 25.41
C PRO A 27 0.28 -17.69 25.10
N ILE A 28 0.41 -16.85 26.14
CA ILE A 28 1.12 -15.56 26.05
C ILE A 28 2.58 -15.70 26.49
N LEU A 29 2.85 -16.50 27.53
CA LEU A 29 4.22 -16.80 27.96
C LEU A 29 4.75 -17.97 27.13
N ALA A 30 5.62 -17.70 26.19
CA ALA A 30 6.14 -18.69 25.25
C ALA A 30 7.64 -18.49 25.01
N ASN A 31 8.22 -19.34 24.18
CA ASN A 31 9.56 -19.11 23.66
C ASN A 31 9.55 -18.00 22.61
N SER A 32 10.70 -17.37 22.41
CA SER A 32 10.89 -16.42 21.32
C SER A 32 10.53 -17.04 19.98
N SER A 33 9.80 -16.27 19.17
CA SER A 33 9.43 -16.62 17.80
C SER A 33 9.81 -15.45 16.89
N PRO A 34 10.78 -15.62 15.99
CA PRO A 34 11.26 -14.53 15.14
C PRO A 34 10.16 -14.12 14.12
N GLU A 35 9.56 -12.97 14.35
CA GLU A 35 8.49 -12.38 13.50
C GLU A 35 8.91 -11.04 12.89
N GLY A 36 10.21 -10.70 12.96
CA GLY A 36 10.76 -9.46 12.40
C GLY A 36 10.86 -8.27 13.36
N ALA A 37 10.24 -8.32 14.54
CA ALA A 37 10.39 -7.34 15.61
C ALA A 37 11.28 -7.86 16.75
N ARG A 38 11.66 -6.99 17.69
CA ARG A 38 12.29 -7.40 18.94
C ARG A 38 11.22 -7.89 19.93
N ASP A 39 11.58 -8.90 20.75
CA ASP A 39 10.71 -9.45 21.76
C ASP A 39 10.70 -8.60 23.04
N TYR A 40 9.53 -8.49 23.69
CA TYR A 40 9.46 -8.15 25.10
C TYR A 40 9.71 -9.41 25.91
N LEU A 41 10.67 -9.36 26.85
CA LEU A 41 11.10 -10.51 27.64
C LEU A 41 10.55 -10.46 29.06
N VAL A 42 10.11 -11.62 29.56
CA VAL A 42 9.68 -11.81 30.95
C VAL A 42 10.65 -12.76 31.65
N PRO A 43 11.41 -12.32 32.68
CA PRO A 43 12.35 -13.19 33.38
C PRO A 43 11.64 -14.39 34.03
N SER A 44 12.23 -15.59 33.91
CA SER A 44 11.78 -16.78 34.61
C SER A 44 12.24 -16.75 36.06
N ARG A 45 11.29 -16.77 37.01
CA ARG A 45 11.63 -16.87 38.43
C ARG A 45 12.19 -18.26 38.81
N LEU A 46 11.75 -19.30 38.09
CA LEU A 46 12.10 -20.70 38.41
C LEU A 46 13.44 -21.11 37.80
N ASN A 47 13.81 -20.51 36.69
CA ASN A 47 15.01 -20.82 35.93
C ASN A 47 15.86 -19.54 35.77
N PRO A 48 16.81 -19.28 36.69
CA PRO A 48 17.66 -18.08 36.64
C PRO A 48 18.45 -18.00 35.33
N GLY A 49 18.39 -16.84 34.65
CA GLY A 49 19.05 -16.62 33.37
C GLY A 49 18.19 -16.99 32.16
N GLU A 50 17.01 -17.56 32.33
CA GLU A 50 16.06 -17.85 31.28
C GLU A 50 14.91 -16.84 31.27
N PHE A 51 14.27 -16.68 30.07
CA PHE A 51 13.22 -15.72 29.82
C PHE A 51 12.09 -16.35 28.99
N TYR A 52 10.87 -15.93 29.28
CA TYR A 52 9.77 -16.03 28.31
C TYR A 52 9.76 -14.83 27.39
N ALA A 53 9.25 -15.01 26.18
CA ALA A 53 8.94 -13.92 25.27
C ALA A 53 7.43 -13.68 25.23
N LEU A 54 7.02 -12.41 25.15
CA LEU A 54 5.65 -12.07 24.82
C LEU A 54 5.43 -12.23 23.30
N PRO A 55 4.28 -12.77 22.84
CA PRO A 55 4.10 -13.12 21.43
C PRO A 55 4.01 -11.89 20.54
N GLN A 56 4.76 -11.88 19.47
CA GLN A 56 4.62 -10.88 18.38
C GLN A 56 3.39 -11.15 17.52
N ALA A 57 3.02 -12.41 17.38
CA ALA A 57 1.80 -12.96 16.79
C ALA A 57 1.63 -14.42 17.27
N PRO A 58 0.43 -15.03 17.22
CA PRO A 58 0.23 -16.42 17.63
C PRO A 58 0.64 -17.44 16.55
N GLN A 59 1.65 -17.16 15.72
CA GLN A 59 1.97 -17.88 14.49
C GLN A 59 2.24 -19.37 14.71
N GLN A 60 3.09 -19.71 15.66
CA GLN A 60 3.43 -21.13 15.93
C GLN A 60 2.22 -21.92 16.46
N PHE A 61 1.45 -21.30 17.36
CA PHE A 61 0.30 -21.96 17.96
C PHE A 61 -0.82 -22.20 16.97
N LYS A 62 -1.13 -21.22 16.11
CA LYS A 62 -2.17 -21.42 15.09
C LYS A 62 -1.79 -22.48 14.06
N GLN A 63 -0.51 -22.59 13.69
CA GLN A 63 -0.02 -23.68 12.85
C GLN A 63 -0.19 -25.05 13.51
N LEU A 64 0.11 -25.15 14.80
CA LEU A 64 -0.12 -26.38 15.59
C LEU A 64 -1.61 -26.73 15.67
N LEU A 65 -2.50 -25.76 15.78
CA LEU A 65 -3.95 -25.98 15.75
C LEU A 65 -4.38 -26.55 14.39
N MET A 66 -3.87 -26.03 13.27
CA MET A 66 -4.16 -26.58 11.95
C MET A 66 -3.66 -28.01 11.81
N VAL A 67 -2.44 -28.31 12.24
CA VAL A 67 -1.89 -29.69 12.29
C VAL A 67 -2.73 -30.59 13.21
N GLY A 68 -3.24 -30.04 14.31
CA GLY A 68 -4.12 -30.74 15.26
C GLY A 68 -5.55 -31.00 14.75
N GLY A 69 -5.88 -30.57 13.52
CA GLY A 69 -7.15 -30.86 12.86
C GLY A 69 -8.23 -29.79 13.01
N PHE A 70 -7.91 -28.61 13.53
CA PHE A 70 -8.82 -27.46 13.49
C PHE A 70 -8.81 -26.86 12.08
N ASN A 71 -9.98 -26.76 11.44
CA ASN A 71 -10.07 -26.28 10.07
C ASN A 71 -10.25 -24.77 9.94
N LYS A 72 -10.83 -24.13 10.95
CA LYS A 72 -11.07 -22.70 11.01
C LYS A 72 -10.87 -22.19 12.43
N TYR A 73 -9.83 -21.44 12.64
CA TYR A 73 -9.46 -20.83 13.92
C TYR A 73 -9.52 -19.32 13.80
N TYR A 74 -9.90 -18.63 14.87
CA TYR A 74 -9.60 -17.21 15.03
C TYR A 74 -9.32 -16.86 16.49
N GLN A 75 -8.73 -15.67 16.68
CA GLN A 75 -8.46 -15.10 18.00
C GLN A 75 -8.39 -13.58 17.91
N ILE A 76 -8.87 -12.88 18.93
CA ILE A 76 -8.50 -11.48 19.16
C ILE A 76 -7.18 -11.51 19.94
N ALA A 77 -6.09 -11.62 19.20
CA ALA A 77 -4.77 -11.93 19.72
C ALA A 77 -4.04 -10.70 20.28
N PRO A 78 -3.63 -10.70 21.56
CA PRO A 78 -2.70 -9.69 22.05
C PRO A 78 -1.32 -9.92 21.42
N CYS A 79 -0.76 -8.86 20.83
CA CYS A 79 0.53 -8.88 20.17
C CYS A 79 1.45 -7.82 20.77
N PHE A 80 2.74 -8.17 20.91
CA PHE A 80 3.74 -7.34 21.55
C PHE A 80 4.97 -7.24 20.64
N ARG A 81 5.36 -6.02 20.25
CA ARG A 81 6.53 -5.78 19.40
C ARG A 81 7.32 -4.61 19.95
N ASP A 82 8.58 -4.85 20.32
CA ASP A 82 9.48 -3.81 20.79
C ASP A 82 10.10 -3.10 19.58
N GLU A 83 9.34 -2.17 19.03
CA GLU A 83 9.69 -1.35 17.86
C GLU A 83 9.61 0.14 18.22
N ASP A 84 10.34 0.94 17.49
CA ASP A 84 10.26 2.39 17.64
C ASP A 84 8.84 2.88 17.29
N PRO A 85 8.22 3.70 18.16
CA PRO A 85 6.87 4.18 17.91
C PRO A 85 6.84 5.06 16.66
N ARG A 86 5.93 4.76 15.74
CA ARG A 86 5.64 5.57 14.56
C ARG A 86 4.31 6.28 14.73
N ALA A 87 4.20 7.50 14.23
CA ALA A 87 3.00 8.33 14.38
C ALA A 87 1.73 7.70 13.78
N ASP A 88 1.88 6.78 12.83
CA ASP A 88 0.82 6.11 12.08
C ASP A 88 0.54 4.67 12.51
N ARG A 89 1.27 4.15 13.52
CA ARG A 89 1.18 2.76 13.95
C ARG A 89 0.83 2.61 15.43
N ALA A 90 0.27 1.46 15.77
CA ALA A 90 -0.02 1.09 17.12
C ALA A 90 1.26 1.09 17.99
N PRO A 91 1.15 1.36 19.31
CA PRO A 91 2.24 1.15 20.24
C PRO A 91 2.65 -0.32 20.27
N GLY A 92 3.76 -0.64 20.95
CA GLY A 92 4.30 -1.98 21.05
C GLY A 92 3.36 -3.07 21.57
N GLU A 93 2.19 -2.71 22.12
CA GLU A 93 1.09 -3.61 22.47
C GLU A 93 -0.15 -3.26 21.63
N PHE A 94 -0.68 -4.26 20.90
CA PHE A 94 -1.89 -4.12 20.06
C PHE A 94 -2.64 -5.45 19.98
N TYR A 95 -3.81 -5.44 19.33
CA TYR A 95 -4.62 -6.64 19.13
C TYR A 95 -4.86 -6.88 17.66
N GLN A 96 -4.74 -8.13 17.24
CA GLN A 96 -5.08 -8.59 15.89
C GLN A 96 -6.38 -9.40 15.92
N LEU A 97 -7.24 -9.22 14.94
CA LEU A 97 -8.15 -10.27 14.53
C LEU A 97 -7.31 -11.24 13.69
N ASP A 98 -6.80 -12.27 14.35
CA ASP A 98 -5.99 -13.32 13.72
C ASP A 98 -6.86 -14.52 13.39
N PHE A 99 -6.73 -15.08 12.20
CA PHE A 99 -7.45 -16.28 11.80
C PHE A 99 -6.64 -17.16 10.85
N GLU A 100 -6.96 -18.45 10.85
CA GLU A 100 -6.30 -19.45 10.02
C GLU A 100 -7.33 -20.44 9.47
N MET A 101 -7.11 -20.89 8.24
CA MET A 101 -7.99 -21.83 7.53
C MET A 101 -7.18 -22.95 6.90
N SER A 102 -7.59 -24.21 7.12
CA SER A 102 -7.05 -25.36 6.40
C SER A 102 -7.72 -25.51 5.04
N PHE A 103 -6.99 -26.07 4.07
CA PHE A 103 -7.51 -26.40 2.73
C PHE A 103 -8.11 -25.21 1.98
N ALA A 104 -7.61 -24.01 2.25
CA ALA A 104 -8.08 -22.76 1.69
C ALA A 104 -7.11 -22.22 0.64
N THR A 105 -7.68 -21.55 -0.35
CA THR A 105 -6.96 -20.72 -1.32
C THR A 105 -6.92 -19.27 -0.85
N GLN A 106 -6.09 -18.44 -1.48
CA GLN A 106 -6.06 -16.99 -1.23
C GLN A 106 -7.46 -16.36 -1.39
N GLU A 107 -8.22 -16.76 -2.42
CA GLU A 107 -9.58 -16.26 -2.64
C GLU A 107 -10.56 -16.64 -1.53
N ASP A 108 -10.37 -17.76 -0.85
CA ASP A 108 -11.20 -18.14 0.28
C ASP A 108 -10.93 -17.25 1.49
N VAL A 109 -9.66 -16.85 1.70
CA VAL A 109 -9.29 -15.88 2.72
C VAL A 109 -9.89 -14.50 2.39
N PHE A 110 -9.83 -14.06 1.13
CA PHE A 110 -10.43 -12.79 0.70
C PHE A 110 -11.93 -12.74 0.96
N LYS A 111 -12.67 -13.81 0.72
CA LYS A 111 -14.12 -13.88 1.02
C LYS A 111 -14.43 -13.67 2.51
N VAL A 112 -13.60 -14.19 3.41
CA VAL A 112 -13.74 -13.93 4.85
C VAL A 112 -13.56 -12.44 5.14
N ILE A 113 -12.50 -11.83 4.63
CA ILE A 113 -12.21 -10.41 4.84
C ILE A 113 -13.32 -9.53 4.25
N GLU A 114 -13.76 -9.82 3.02
CA GLU A 114 -14.84 -9.12 2.31
C GLU A 114 -16.21 -9.21 3.02
N ASN A 115 -16.40 -10.21 3.85
CA ASN A 115 -17.59 -10.33 4.71
C ASN A 115 -17.44 -9.53 6.01
N VAL A 116 -16.30 -9.66 6.68
CA VAL A 116 -16.09 -9.11 8.04
C VAL A 116 -15.86 -7.61 8.01
N VAL A 117 -15.01 -7.12 7.09
CA VAL A 117 -14.56 -5.72 7.10
C VAL A 117 -15.68 -4.74 6.75
N PRO A 118 -16.38 -4.83 5.58
CA PRO A 118 -17.42 -3.88 5.23
C PRO A 118 -18.53 -3.84 6.28
N SER A 119 -19.00 -5.00 6.72
CA SER A 119 -20.06 -5.09 7.73
C SER A 119 -19.72 -4.42 9.06
N THR A 120 -18.43 -4.41 9.41
CA THR A 120 -17.95 -3.71 10.61
C THR A 120 -17.93 -2.19 10.39
N PHE A 121 -17.42 -1.72 9.25
CA PHE A 121 -17.39 -0.29 8.92
C PHE A 121 -18.79 0.30 8.81
N GLU A 122 -19.71 -0.36 8.15
CA GLU A 122 -21.11 0.06 8.04
C GLU A 122 -21.83 0.17 9.39
N LYS A 123 -21.52 -0.77 10.29
CA LYS A 123 -22.15 -0.79 11.63
C LYS A 123 -21.73 0.39 12.50
N PHE A 124 -20.51 0.91 12.32
CA PHE A 124 -19.91 1.92 13.21
C PHE A 124 -19.61 3.26 12.54
N SER A 125 -19.91 3.40 11.27
CA SER A 125 -19.73 4.64 10.52
C SER A 125 -21.02 5.05 9.80
N THR A 126 -21.12 6.34 9.49
CA THR A 126 -22.15 6.88 8.59
C THR A 126 -21.69 6.90 7.13
N TRP A 127 -20.42 6.61 6.88
CA TRP A 127 -19.86 6.53 5.54
C TRP A 127 -20.18 5.18 4.91
N LYS A 128 -20.36 5.19 3.59
CA LYS A 128 -20.63 3.99 2.83
C LYS A 128 -19.35 3.17 2.65
N ALA A 129 -19.38 1.89 2.97
CA ALA A 129 -18.28 0.97 2.68
C ALA A 129 -18.48 0.28 1.32
N ASP A 130 -17.38 -0.02 0.62
CA ASP A 130 -17.43 -0.87 -0.56
C ASP A 130 -17.92 -2.27 -0.18
N GLU A 131 -18.84 -2.79 -0.96
CA GLU A 131 -19.20 -4.20 -0.94
C GLU A 131 -18.22 -5.00 -1.80
N GLY A 132 -17.88 -6.21 -1.37
CA GLY A 132 -17.01 -7.10 -2.17
C GLY A 132 -17.66 -7.49 -3.52
N PRO A 133 -16.88 -8.05 -4.45
CA PRO A 133 -15.47 -8.35 -4.33
C PRO A 133 -14.58 -7.08 -4.44
N PHE A 134 -13.62 -6.95 -3.54
CA PHE A 134 -12.68 -5.83 -3.57
C PHE A 134 -11.75 -5.93 -4.78
N LYS A 135 -11.27 -4.79 -5.26
CA LYS A 135 -10.29 -4.74 -6.34
C LYS A 135 -9.00 -5.44 -5.93
N ARG A 136 -8.49 -6.38 -6.77
CA ARG A 136 -7.15 -6.96 -6.64
C ARG A 136 -6.21 -6.14 -7.50
N ILE A 137 -5.18 -5.55 -6.89
CA ILE A 137 -4.19 -4.72 -7.57
C ILE A 137 -2.83 -5.37 -7.35
N PRO A 138 -2.16 -5.86 -8.40
CA PRO A 138 -0.78 -6.36 -8.26
C PRO A 138 0.13 -5.28 -7.68
N TYR A 139 1.06 -5.67 -6.82
CA TYR A 139 2.03 -4.76 -6.20
C TYR A 139 2.74 -3.87 -7.22
N LYS A 140 3.20 -4.47 -8.32
CA LYS A 140 3.83 -3.73 -9.41
C LYS A 140 2.92 -2.64 -9.98
N GLU A 141 1.64 -2.97 -10.23
CA GLU A 141 0.65 -2.01 -10.71
C GLU A 141 0.40 -0.89 -9.67
N ALA A 142 0.34 -1.25 -8.38
CA ALA A 142 0.17 -0.28 -7.31
C ALA A 142 1.32 0.72 -7.28
N MET A 143 2.55 0.22 -7.36
CA MET A 143 3.74 1.08 -7.43
C MET A 143 3.76 1.94 -8.69
N GLU A 144 3.44 1.38 -9.86
CA GLU A 144 3.45 2.11 -11.13
C GLU A 144 2.38 3.20 -11.21
N LYS A 145 1.14 2.92 -10.79
CA LYS A 145 0.00 3.83 -10.94
C LYS A 145 -0.21 4.78 -9.77
N TYR A 146 0.18 4.39 -8.57
CA TYR A 146 -0.08 5.16 -7.37
C TYR A 146 1.18 5.61 -6.62
N GLY A 147 2.33 4.99 -6.90
CA GLY A 147 3.62 5.29 -6.26
C GLY A 147 3.72 4.82 -4.82
N ILE A 148 2.82 3.94 -4.39
CA ILE A 148 2.74 3.41 -3.03
C ILE A 148 1.98 2.07 -3.03
N ASP A 149 2.36 1.19 -2.13
CA ASP A 149 1.72 -0.11 -1.88
C ASP A 149 0.39 -0.02 -1.08
N LYS A 150 0.02 1.16 -0.61
CA LYS A 150 -1.22 1.44 0.15
C LYS A 150 -1.97 2.64 -0.43
N PRO A 151 -2.49 2.52 -1.67
CA PRO A 151 -3.10 3.65 -2.36
C PRO A 151 -4.49 4.00 -1.78
N ASP A 152 -4.71 5.28 -1.48
CA ASP A 152 -6.07 5.78 -1.27
C ASP A 152 -6.80 5.84 -2.62
N LEU A 153 -7.75 4.91 -2.83
CA LEU A 153 -8.52 4.80 -4.07
C LEU A 153 -9.62 5.86 -4.20
N ARG A 154 -9.89 6.65 -3.17
CA ARG A 154 -10.76 7.83 -3.25
C ARG A 154 -10.13 8.95 -4.08
N ASN A 155 -8.79 8.92 -4.23
CA ASN A 155 -8.07 9.82 -5.12
C ASN A 155 -8.06 9.26 -6.54
N PRO A 156 -8.75 9.91 -7.52
CA PRO A 156 -8.86 9.40 -8.88
C PRO A 156 -7.60 9.56 -9.72
N LEU A 157 -6.62 10.32 -9.24
CA LEU A 157 -5.40 10.58 -10.00
C LEU A 157 -4.54 9.31 -10.08
N ILE A 158 -3.91 9.13 -11.24
CA ILE A 158 -2.92 8.06 -11.47
C ILE A 158 -1.62 8.65 -12.01
N ILE A 159 -0.53 7.96 -11.75
CA ILE A 159 0.78 8.25 -12.31
C ILE A 159 0.88 7.54 -13.66
N GLN A 160 1.43 8.22 -14.63
CA GLN A 160 1.68 7.71 -15.99
C GLN A 160 3.15 7.90 -16.34
N ASP A 161 3.72 6.97 -17.10
CA ASP A 161 5.10 7.09 -17.58
C ASP A 161 5.11 7.88 -18.89
N ALA A 162 5.69 9.06 -18.88
CA ALA A 162 5.81 9.94 -20.04
C ALA A 162 7.24 9.99 -20.61
N THR A 163 8.13 9.08 -20.19
CA THR A 163 9.55 9.09 -20.56
C THR A 163 9.73 9.10 -22.08
N GLN A 164 8.99 8.27 -22.81
CA GLN A 164 9.10 8.18 -24.26
C GLN A 164 8.66 9.44 -25.00
N ILE A 165 7.73 10.22 -24.43
CA ILE A 165 7.31 11.48 -25.06
C ILE A 165 8.43 12.52 -24.99
N PHE A 166 9.20 12.52 -23.89
CA PHE A 166 10.21 13.51 -23.63
C PHE A 166 11.64 13.04 -23.94
N GLU A 167 11.82 11.88 -24.57
CA GLU A 167 13.12 11.31 -24.89
C GLU A 167 14.04 12.28 -25.67
N ASN A 168 13.46 13.01 -26.64
CA ASN A 168 14.15 13.99 -27.47
C ASN A 168 13.84 15.44 -27.08
N SER A 169 13.38 15.68 -25.86
CA SER A 169 13.03 17.03 -25.42
C SER A 169 14.27 17.89 -25.20
N GLU A 170 14.20 19.15 -25.63
CA GLU A 170 15.22 20.16 -25.36
C GLU A 170 15.26 20.62 -23.89
N PHE A 171 14.32 20.15 -23.05
CA PHE A 171 14.28 20.46 -21.63
C PHE A 171 15.33 19.66 -20.88
N LYS A 172 16.49 20.28 -20.64
CA LYS A 172 17.68 19.64 -20.04
C LYS A 172 17.42 18.89 -18.73
N ALA A 173 16.44 19.30 -17.92
CA ALA A 173 16.12 18.64 -16.68
C ALA A 173 15.56 17.23 -16.84
N PHE A 174 15.06 16.90 -18.06
CA PHE A 174 14.48 15.59 -18.39
C PHE A 174 15.50 14.64 -19.05
N ALA A 175 16.63 15.17 -19.50
CA ALA A 175 17.62 14.39 -20.26
C ALA A 175 18.13 13.17 -19.46
N GLY A 176 17.95 11.96 -20.01
CA GLY A 176 18.39 10.71 -19.43
C GLY A 176 17.67 10.31 -18.12
N LYS A 177 16.49 10.86 -17.86
CA LYS A 177 15.69 10.59 -16.66
C LYS A 177 14.41 9.86 -16.99
N THR A 178 13.88 9.12 -16.01
CA THR A 178 12.49 8.66 -16.04
C THR A 178 11.57 9.84 -15.75
N ILE A 179 10.58 10.03 -16.59
CA ILE A 179 9.59 11.11 -16.45
C ILE A 179 8.24 10.50 -16.04
N LYS A 180 7.81 10.76 -14.83
CA LYS A 180 6.48 10.42 -14.34
C LYS A 180 5.56 11.63 -14.46
N MET A 181 4.35 11.40 -14.93
CA MET A 181 3.36 12.44 -15.19
C MET A 181 2.08 12.17 -14.41
N ILE A 182 1.48 13.25 -13.91
CA ILE A 182 0.15 13.23 -13.30
C ILE A 182 -0.71 14.26 -14.04
N VAL A 183 -1.84 13.81 -14.57
CA VAL A 183 -2.82 14.65 -15.23
C VAL A 183 -3.96 14.95 -14.26
N VAL A 184 -4.22 16.23 -14.04
CA VAL A 184 -5.33 16.71 -13.21
C VAL A 184 -6.41 17.31 -14.11
N PRO A 185 -7.52 16.60 -14.34
CA PRO A 185 -8.65 17.12 -15.10
C PRO A 185 -9.23 18.39 -14.45
N ASN A 186 -9.59 19.38 -15.25
CA ASN A 186 -10.07 20.69 -14.78
C ASN A 186 -9.05 21.48 -13.91
N GLY A 187 -7.78 21.07 -13.95
CA GLY A 187 -6.73 21.63 -13.10
C GLY A 187 -6.13 22.93 -13.65
N ALA A 188 -6.40 23.31 -14.91
CA ALA A 188 -5.82 24.50 -15.52
C ALA A 188 -6.35 25.81 -14.93
N GLU A 189 -7.46 25.80 -14.22
CA GLU A 189 -8.07 26.99 -13.61
C GLU A 189 -7.24 27.60 -12.46
N GLN A 190 -6.29 26.84 -11.91
CA GLN A 190 -5.42 27.31 -10.84
C GLN A 190 -4.44 28.38 -11.34
N GLY A 191 -4.25 29.40 -10.49
CA GLY A 191 -3.29 30.46 -10.75
C GLY A 191 -1.83 30.01 -10.48
N ARG A 192 -0.86 30.76 -11.03
CA ARG A 192 0.59 30.45 -10.91
C ARG A 192 1.04 30.14 -9.47
N LYS A 193 0.54 30.85 -8.48
CA LYS A 193 0.87 30.65 -7.06
C LYS A 193 0.58 29.24 -6.58
N PHE A 194 -0.42 28.55 -7.15
CA PHE A 194 -0.71 27.15 -6.82
C PHE A 194 0.43 26.25 -7.28
N PHE A 195 0.87 26.40 -8.52
CA PHE A 195 1.95 25.60 -9.10
C PHE A 195 3.29 25.86 -8.39
N ASP A 196 3.57 27.12 -8.05
CA ASP A 196 4.77 27.47 -7.27
C ASP A 196 4.74 26.74 -5.90
N LYS A 197 3.60 26.76 -5.17
CA LYS A 197 3.45 26.02 -3.90
C LYS A 197 3.55 24.50 -4.06
N MET A 198 3.11 23.92 -5.19
CA MET A 198 3.29 22.50 -5.46
C MET A 198 4.76 22.17 -5.74
N THR A 199 5.47 23.06 -6.41
CA THR A 199 6.91 22.92 -6.63
C THR A 199 7.68 22.99 -5.30
N ASP A 200 7.35 23.95 -4.44
CA ASP A 200 7.93 24.06 -3.10
C ASP A 200 7.71 22.79 -2.28
N PHE A 201 6.49 22.25 -2.28
CA PHE A 201 6.17 20.99 -1.61
C PHE A 201 7.02 19.82 -2.14
N ALA A 202 7.12 19.68 -3.46
CA ALA A 202 7.91 18.61 -4.05
C ALA A 202 9.39 18.69 -3.65
N ILE A 203 9.95 19.90 -3.57
CA ILE A 203 11.36 20.12 -3.19
C ILE A 203 11.56 19.90 -1.68
N GLN A 204 10.71 20.46 -0.84
CA GLN A 204 10.92 20.49 0.61
C GLN A 204 10.48 19.21 1.31
N GLU A 205 9.38 18.59 0.86
CA GLU A 205 8.78 17.44 1.53
C GLU A 205 9.03 16.11 0.79
N CYS A 206 9.33 16.15 -0.53
CA CYS A 206 9.52 14.94 -1.32
C CYS A 206 10.97 14.76 -1.81
N GLU A 207 11.90 15.64 -1.46
CA GLU A 207 13.30 15.61 -1.90
C GLU A 207 13.47 15.65 -3.44
N ALA A 208 12.51 16.24 -4.13
CA ALA A 208 12.59 16.43 -5.57
C ALA A 208 13.58 17.54 -5.93
N LYS A 209 14.23 17.43 -7.08
CA LYS A 209 15.05 18.52 -7.64
C LYS A 209 14.21 19.67 -8.19
N GLY A 210 12.92 19.43 -8.43
CA GLY A 210 11.94 20.36 -8.95
C GLY A 210 10.66 19.63 -9.35
N LEU A 211 9.63 20.40 -9.66
CA LEU A 211 8.37 19.89 -10.23
C LEU A 211 8.05 20.69 -11.47
N ALA A 212 8.17 20.06 -12.64
CA ALA A 212 7.77 20.69 -13.88
C ALA A 212 6.25 20.60 -14.04
N TRP A 213 5.65 21.60 -14.68
CA TRP A 213 4.23 21.62 -14.91
C TRP A 213 3.86 22.38 -16.17
N THR A 214 2.67 22.12 -16.70
CA THR A 214 2.04 22.88 -17.78
C THR A 214 0.53 22.78 -17.68
N LYS A 215 -0.18 23.66 -18.38
CA LYS A 215 -1.63 23.69 -18.48
C LYS A 215 -2.06 23.53 -19.92
N PHE A 216 -3.06 22.68 -20.14
CA PHE A 216 -3.84 22.62 -21.35
C PHE A 216 -5.09 23.47 -21.12
N GLU A 217 -5.12 24.65 -21.72
CA GLU A 217 -6.21 25.61 -21.51
C GLU A 217 -7.49 25.18 -22.23
N LYS A 218 -8.61 25.86 -21.93
CA LYS A 218 -9.93 25.56 -22.53
C LYS A 218 -9.99 25.81 -24.04
N ASP A 219 -9.13 26.69 -24.56
CA ASP A 219 -9.00 26.98 -25.97
C ASP A 219 -8.02 26.06 -26.75
N GLY A 220 -7.51 25.03 -26.03
CA GLY A 220 -6.55 24.08 -26.57
C GLY A 220 -5.10 24.59 -26.62
N SER A 221 -4.84 25.79 -26.11
CA SER A 221 -3.47 26.31 -25.98
C SER A 221 -2.74 25.67 -24.81
N ILE A 222 -1.41 25.61 -24.88
CA ILE A 222 -0.57 25.12 -23.78
C ILE A 222 0.15 26.30 -23.13
N GLN A 223 0.04 26.44 -21.81
CA GLN A 223 0.60 27.58 -21.09
C GLN A 223 1.35 27.18 -19.82
N GLY A 224 2.27 28.03 -19.39
CA GLY A 224 3.00 27.95 -18.13
C GLY A 224 4.12 26.92 -18.11
N GLY A 225 4.93 26.97 -17.07
CA GLY A 225 6.00 26.01 -16.79
C GLY A 225 6.87 25.66 -17.98
N ILE A 226 6.76 24.40 -18.44
CA ILE A 226 7.55 23.85 -19.54
C ILE A 226 6.84 23.91 -20.90
N SER A 227 5.76 24.68 -21.04
CA SER A 227 4.95 24.73 -22.28
C SER A 227 5.76 24.96 -23.55
N LYS A 228 6.82 25.80 -23.49
CA LYS A 228 7.70 26.10 -24.64
C LYS A 228 8.52 24.91 -25.16
N PHE A 229 8.62 23.83 -24.37
CA PHE A 229 9.32 22.60 -24.75
C PHE A 229 8.38 21.50 -25.22
N ILE A 230 7.07 21.76 -25.27
CA ILE A 230 6.07 20.81 -25.76
C ILE A 230 5.75 21.17 -27.20
N THR A 231 6.16 20.32 -28.13
CA THR A 231 5.88 20.46 -29.56
C THR A 231 4.43 20.06 -29.84
N GLU A 232 3.91 20.41 -31.05
CA GLU A 232 2.55 19.97 -31.45
C GLU A 232 2.47 18.45 -31.55
N GLU A 233 3.52 17.76 -31.96
CA GLU A 233 3.57 16.28 -31.97
C GLU A 233 3.44 15.71 -30.55
N MET A 234 4.21 16.26 -29.60
CA MET A 234 4.11 15.86 -28.19
C MET A 234 2.71 16.13 -27.63
N LYS A 235 2.11 17.26 -27.98
CA LYS A 235 0.74 17.62 -27.59
C LYS A 235 -0.27 16.58 -28.09
N GLU A 236 -0.21 16.24 -29.38
CA GLU A 236 -1.08 15.20 -29.94
C GLU A 236 -0.91 13.85 -29.25
N ARG A 237 0.32 13.44 -28.95
CA ARG A 237 0.60 12.21 -28.23
C ARG A 237 0.04 12.25 -26.82
N LEU A 238 0.23 13.35 -26.08
CA LEU A 238 -0.34 13.53 -24.74
C LEU A 238 -1.87 13.38 -24.75
N GLN A 239 -2.53 13.93 -25.75
CA GLN A 239 -3.98 13.81 -25.90
C GLN A 239 -4.43 12.38 -26.27
N LYS A 240 -3.77 11.74 -27.25
CA LYS A 240 -4.17 10.42 -27.76
C LYS A 240 -3.78 9.25 -26.86
N GLU A 241 -2.54 9.25 -26.35
CA GLU A 241 -1.97 8.12 -25.60
C GLU A 241 -2.28 8.22 -24.10
N TYR A 242 -2.36 9.44 -23.55
CA TYR A 242 -2.52 9.68 -22.12
C TYR A 242 -3.87 10.30 -21.74
N GLY A 243 -4.73 10.52 -22.71
CA GLY A 243 -6.08 11.02 -22.48
C GLY A 243 -6.13 12.45 -21.93
N VAL A 244 -5.09 13.25 -22.15
CA VAL A 244 -5.06 14.66 -21.72
C VAL A 244 -6.14 15.43 -22.44
N LYS A 245 -7.01 16.09 -21.69
CA LYS A 245 -8.10 16.93 -22.22
C LYS A 245 -7.80 18.40 -22.01
N GLU A 246 -8.53 19.24 -22.72
CA GLU A 246 -8.59 20.67 -22.43
C GLU A 246 -8.95 20.94 -20.96
N ASN A 247 -8.53 22.08 -20.45
CA ASN A 247 -8.68 22.47 -19.06
C ASN A 247 -7.94 21.56 -18.06
N SER A 248 -6.88 20.85 -18.46
CA SER A 248 -6.10 19.97 -17.59
C SER A 248 -4.79 20.64 -17.15
N ALA A 249 -4.35 20.33 -15.93
CA ALA A 249 -2.99 20.61 -15.46
C ALA A 249 -2.17 19.32 -15.48
N LEU A 250 -0.93 19.41 -15.94
CA LEU A 250 0.03 18.31 -15.99
C LEU A 250 1.20 18.63 -15.08
N PHE A 251 1.59 17.66 -14.28
CA PHE A 251 2.75 17.73 -13.39
C PHE A 251 3.73 16.63 -13.76
N PHE A 252 5.02 16.96 -13.82
CA PHE A 252 6.07 16.05 -14.27
C PHE A 252 7.18 15.96 -13.23
N ILE A 253 7.57 14.75 -12.92
CA ILE A 253 8.67 14.41 -12.01
C ILE A 253 9.74 13.70 -12.83
N ALA A 254 10.98 14.19 -12.78
CA ALA A 254 12.10 13.62 -13.52
C ALA A 254 13.25 13.29 -12.56
N ASP A 255 13.55 12.00 -12.40
CA ASP A 255 14.70 11.51 -11.63
C ASP A 255 15.03 10.05 -12.07
N GLU A 256 15.89 9.36 -11.33
CA GLU A 256 16.05 7.91 -11.44
C GLU A 256 14.72 7.19 -11.16
N PHE A 257 14.50 6.04 -11.80
CA PHE A 257 13.19 5.36 -11.83
C PHE A 257 12.53 5.25 -10.45
N ALA A 258 13.21 4.63 -9.48
CA ALA A 258 12.64 4.40 -8.15
C ALA A 258 12.33 5.71 -7.41
N LYS A 259 13.24 6.70 -7.52
CA LYS A 259 13.06 8.01 -6.91
C LYS A 259 11.94 8.80 -7.57
N ALA A 260 11.86 8.80 -8.90
CA ALA A 260 10.77 9.46 -9.64
C ALA A 260 9.40 8.88 -9.25
N GLN A 261 9.33 7.55 -9.09
CA GLN A 261 8.12 6.84 -8.70
C GLN A 261 7.65 7.23 -7.29
N LYS A 262 8.56 7.21 -6.32
CA LYS A 262 8.29 7.60 -4.92
C LYS A 262 7.81 9.05 -4.83
N ILE A 263 8.52 9.98 -5.47
CA ILE A 263 8.14 11.40 -5.49
C ILE A 263 6.77 11.59 -6.14
N ALA A 264 6.52 10.91 -7.28
CA ALA A 264 5.23 10.99 -7.97
C ALA A 264 4.06 10.53 -7.08
N GLY A 265 4.27 9.48 -6.26
CA GLY A 265 3.29 9.02 -5.27
C GLY A 265 2.92 10.09 -4.25
N LEU A 266 3.92 10.75 -3.66
CA LEU A 266 3.70 11.84 -2.70
C LEU A 266 3.03 13.05 -3.34
N VAL A 267 3.47 13.45 -4.54
CA VAL A 267 2.87 14.55 -5.31
C VAL A 267 1.42 14.22 -5.68
N ARG A 268 1.12 12.97 -6.08
CA ARG A 268 -0.25 12.50 -6.35
C ARG A 268 -1.18 12.69 -5.17
N ILE A 269 -0.72 12.28 -3.98
CA ILE A 269 -1.51 12.41 -2.74
C ILE A 269 -1.81 13.88 -2.45
N GLU A 270 -0.80 14.74 -2.55
CA GLU A 270 -0.95 16.17 -2.26
C GLU A 270 -1.84 16.88 -3.32
N LEU A 271 -1.71 16.52 -4.60
CA LEU A 271 -2.59 17.03 -5.65
C LEU A 271 -4.05 16.65 -5.41
N GLY A 272 -4.32 15.39 -5.03
CA GLY A 272 -5.67 14.95 -4.68
C GLY A 272 -6.30 15.77 -3.56
N LYS A 273 -5.51 16.10 -2.54
CA LYS A 273 -5.95 16.96 -1.42
C LYS A 273 -6.18 18.41 -1.85
N ARG A 274 -5.21 19.04 -2.53
CA ARG A 274 -5.29 20.46 -2.87
C ARG A 274 -6.33 20.78 -3.93
N TYR A 275 -6.66 19.85 -4.79
CA TYR A 275 -7.75 20.00 -5.77
C TYR A 275 -9.10 19.49 -5.24
N ASP A 276 -9.17 19.01 -3.97
CA ASP A 276 -10.38 18.45 -3.34
C ASP A 276 -11.02 17.33 -4.19
N LEU A 277 -10.17 16.41 -4.69
CA LEU A 277 -10.60 15.34 -5.59
C LEU A 277 -11.00 14.06 -4.87
N LEU A 278 -10.68 13.94 -3.59
CA LEU A 278 -10.98 12.73 -2.84
C LEU A 278 -12.49 12.53 -2.72
N GLU A 279 -12.95 11.34 -3.07
CA GLU A 279 -14.34 10.92 -2.87
C GLU A 279 -14.70 11.02 -1.38
N LYS A 280 -15.86 11.62 -1.09
CA LYS A 280 -16.27 11.93 0.29
C LYS A 280 -17.26 10.89 0.81
N ASP A 281 -17.24 10.70 2.12
CA ASP A 281 -18.21 9.87 2.85
C ASP A 281 -18.23 8.40 2.40
N VAL A 282 -17.09 7.89 1.95
CA VAL A 282 -16.91 6.49 1.52
C VAL A 282 -15.62 5.88 2.07
N PHE A 283 -15.65 4.56 2.26
CA PHE A 283 -14.48 3.70 2.43
C PHE A 283 -14.28 2.90 1.15
N ARG A 284 -13.08 2.96 0.58
CA ARG A 284 -12.69 2.20 -0.60
C ARG A 284 -11.68 1.14 -0.19
N PHE A 285 -11.99 -0.11 -0.46
CA PHE A 285 -11.11 -1.23 -0.12
C PHE A 285 -10.49 -1.84 -1.37
N CYS A 286 -9.24 -2.29 -1.25
CA CYS A 286 -8.60 -3.13 -2.25
C CYS A 286 -7.64 -4.11 -1.58
N PHE A 287 -7.31 -5.18 -2.29
CA PHE A 287 -6.18 -6.02 -1.96
C PHE A 287 -5.01 -5.67 -2.86
N ILE A 288 -3.87 -5.37 -2.27
CA ILE A 288 -2.61 -5.37 -3.00
C ILE A 288 -2.08 -6.80 -2.95
N VAL A 289 -1.88 -7.40 -4.11
CA VAL A 289 -1.51 -8.80 -4.28
C VAL A 289 -0.19 -8.94 -5.04
N ASP A 290 0.31 -10.15 -5.16
CA ASP A 290 1.49 -10.46 -5.97
C ASP A 290 2.72 -9.63 -5.55
N PHE A 291 2.99 -9.61 -4.25
CA PHE A 291 4.21 -9.01 -3.72
C PHE A 291 5.45 -9.77 -4.20
N PRO A 292 6.56 -9.10 -4.51
CA PRO A 292 7.82 -9.78 -4.71
C PRO A 292 8.22 -10.51 -3.43
N MET A 293 8.70 -11.74 -3.55
CA MET A 293 9.13 -12.52 -2.39
C MET A 293 10.46 -12.02 -1.85
N TYR A 294 11.33 -11.58 -2.75
CA TYR A 294 12.66 -11.09 -2.43
C TYR A 294 12.89 -9.68 -2.99
N GLU A 295 13.83 -8.98 -2.38
CA GLU A 295 14.32 -7.68 -2.82
C GLU A 295 15.83 -7.58 -2.66
N LEU A 296 16.43 -6.60 -3.33
CA LEU A 296 17.82 -6.26 -3.10
C LEU A 296 17.91 -5.29 -1.93
N SER A 297 18.71 -5.65 -0.92
CA SER A 297 19.07 -4.73 0.15
C SER A 297 19.97 -3.59 -0.36
N ASP A 298 20.14 -2.54 0.44
CA ASP A 298 21.07 -1.45 0.13
C ASP A 298 22.53 -1.93 -0.04
N GLU A 299 22.86 -3.10 0.54
CA GLU A 299 24.17 -3.74 0.44
C GLU A 299 24.29 -4.63 -0.81
N GLY A 300 23.22 -4.77 -1.60
CA GLY A 300 23.18 -5.58 -2.81
C GLY A 300 23.02 -7.08 -2.54
N THR A 301 22.60 -7.47 -1.34
CA THR A 301 22.23 -8.86 -1.00
C THR A 301 20.74 -9.09 -1.25
N ILE A 302 20.38 -10.32 -1.59
CA ILE A 302 18.98 -10.74 -1.72
C ILE A 302 18.44 -11.00 -0.32
N ASP A 303 17.34 -10.36 0.04
CA ASP A 303 16.64 -10.53 1.30
C ASP A 303 15.13 -10.69 1.05
N PHE A 304 14.37 -11.11 2.07
CA PHE A 304 12.91 -11.17 1.97
C PHE A 304 12.31 -9.76 1.94
N ASN A 305 11.38 -9.53 1.01
CA ASN A 305 10.74 -8.23 0.87
C ASN A 305 9.90 -7.87 2.11
N HIS A 306 9.08 -8.81 2.62
CA HIS A 306 8.22 -8.60 3.77
C HIS A 306 8.22 -9.79 4.73
N ASN A 307 7.50 -10.87 4.37
CA ASN A 307 7.25 -11.99 5.26
C ASN A 307 7.91 -13.28 4.73
N PRO A 308 8.94 -13.80 5.42
CA PRO A 308 9.64 -15.02 4.99
C PRO A 308 8.75 -16.28 5.03
N PHE A 309 7.60 -16.23 5.70
CA PHE A 309 6.66 -17.37 5.81
C PHE A 309 5.68 -17.44 4.64
N SER A 310 5.67 -16.45 3.75
CA SER A 310 4.80 -16.44 2.58
C SER A 310 5.18 -17.55 1.60
N MET A 311 4.18 -18.22 1.04
CA MET A 311 4.40 -19.24 0.03
C MET A 311 4.75 -18.60 -1.31
N PRO A 312 5.83 -19.03 -2.01
CA PRO A 312 6.13 -18.56 -3.34
C PRO A 312 5.08 -19.03 -4.35
N GLN A 313 4.72 -18.18 -5.28
CA GLN A 313 3.92 -18.57 -6.45
C GLN A 313 4.78 -19.49 -7.34
N GLY A 314 4.18 -20.58 -7.81
CA GLY A 314 4.94 -21.63 -8.51
C GLY A 314 5.64 -22.64 -7.59
N GLY A 315 5.56 -22.46 -6.25
CA GLY A 315 6.04 -23.42 -5.27
C GLY A 315 7.55 -23.72 -5.35
N MET A 316 7.95 -24.97 -5.15
CA MET A 316 9.35 -25.40 -5.16
C MET A 316 10.01 -25.23 -6.53
N GLU A 317 9.26 -25.43 -7.62
CA GLU A 317 9.79 -25.26 -8.97
C GLU A 317 10.27 -23.82 -9.21
N ALA A 318 9.51 -22.82 -8.74
CA ALA A 318 9.92 -21.42 -8.84
C ALA A 318 11.21 -21.15 -8.05
N LEU A 319 11.33 -21.69 -6.84
CA LEU A 319 12.54 -21.54 -6.01
C LEU A 319 13.79 -22.18 -6.62
N GLU A 320 13.63 -23.24 -7.41
CA GLU A 320 14.73 -23.97 -8.02
C GLU A 320 15.16 -23.41 -9.38
N THR A 321 14.24 -22.75 -10.11
CA THR A 321 14.44 -22.44 -11.53
C THR A 321 14.36 -20.97 -11.91
N MET A 322 13.72 -20.15 -11.10
CA MET A 322 13.54 -18.71 -11.38
C MET A 322 14.64 -17.86 -10.74
N ASP A 323 14.87 -16.67 -11.30
CA ASP A 323 15.62 -15.65 -10.58
C ASP A 323 14.86 -15.27 -9.30
N PRO A 324 15.49 -15.25 -8.12
CA PRO A 324 14.83 -14.92 -6.88
C PRO A 324 14.05 -13.60 -6.92
N LEU A 325 14.55 -12.59 -7.63
CA LEU A 325 13.90 -11.27 -7.75
C LEU A 325 12.64 -11.27 -8.63
N ASP A 326 12.41 -12.34 -9.41
CA ASP A 326 11.21 -12.52 -10.23
C ASP A 326 10.13 -13.35 -9.52
N ILE A 327 10.46 -13.97 -8.37
CA ILE A 327 9.50 -14.79 -7.61
C ILE A 327 8.52 -13.92 -6.86
N LEU A 328 7.21 -14.16 -7.11
CA LEU A 328 6.13 -13.52 -6.37
C LEU A 328 5.65 -14.39 -5.20
N ALA A 329 5.14 -13.79 -4.16
CA ALA A 329 4.58 -14.47 -3.01
C ALA A 329 3.05 -14.40 -3.01
N TYR A 330 2.39 -15.40 -2.39
CA TYR A 330 0.96 -15.34 -2.04
C TYR A 330 0.70 -14.42 -0.83
N GLN A 331 1.38 -13.30 -0.81
CA GLN A 331 1.23 -12.26 0.19
C GLN A 331 0.29 -11.18 -0.32
N PHE A 332 -0.50 -10.60 0.58
CA PHE A 332 -1.37 -9.50 0.25
C PHE A 332 -1.51 -8.52 1.42
N ASP A 333 -1.83 -7.28 1.09
CA ASP A 333 -2.27 -6.27 2.04
C ASP A 333 -3.72 -5.87 1.73
N LEU A 334 -4.55 -5.74 2.77
CA LEU A 334 -5.84 -5.07 2.67
C LEU A 334 -5.62 -3.57 2.92
N VAL A 335 -6.08 -2.76 2.00
CA VAL A 335 -5.94 -1.30 1.99
C VAL A 335 -7.31 -0.65 1.92
#